data_281d0e1ddda4007a7e23349c686ce313
#
_entry.id   281d0e1ddda4007a7e23349c686ce313
#
_cell.length_a   1.000
_cell.length_b   1.000
_cell.length_c   1.000
_cell.angle_alpha   90.00
_cell.angle_beta   90.00
_cell.angle_gamma   90.00
#
_symmetry.space_group_name_H-M   'P 1'
#
loop_
_entity.id
_entity.type
_entity.pdbx_description
1 polymer ?
#
loop_
_entity_poly.entity_id
_entity_poly.type
_entity_poly.pdbx_seq_one_letter_code
_entity_poly.pdbx_strand_id
1 'polypeptide(L)'
;MPYITVESGVLSDMQKEELIKQLTETSSEIMKIPKEFFVTTIKEVPDKNFGIGGKTIDMVKAEYMQTHNKRKTFSYSGNIAFDKQ
;
A
#
# COMPACT_ATOMS: atom_id res chain seq x y z
N MET A 1 -2.95 13.58 19.84
CA MET A 1 -2.11 12.45 19.40
C MET A 1 -2.58 11.99 18.03
N PRO A 2 -1.81 12.23 17.01
CA PRO A 2 -2.25 11.88 15.65
C PRO A 2 -2.19 10.37 15.40
N TYR A 3 -3.12 9.90 14.58
CA TYR A 3 -3.18 8.50 14.22
C TYR A 3 -3.13 8.37 12.70
N ILE A 4 -2.28 7.52 12.21
CA ILE A 4 -2.17 7.24 10.78
C ILE A 4 -2.47 5.77 10.61
N THR A 5 -3.43 5.44 9.75
CA THR A 5 -3.78 4.05 9.51
C THR A 5 -3.67 3.74 8.03
N VAL A 6 -2.99 2.65 7.72
CA VAL A 6 -2.87 2.16 6.36
C VAL A 6 -3.59 0.84 6.29
N GLU A 7 -4.48 0.68 5.32
CA GLU A 7 -5.12 -0.61 5.08
C GLU A 7 -4.63 -1.10 3.73
N SER A 8 -4.11 -2.29 3.68
CA SER A 8 -3.56 -2.79 2.43
C SER A 8 -3.57 -4.30 2.42
N GLY A 9 -3.15 -4.87 1.32
CA GLY A 9 -2.89 -6.29 1.26
C GLY A 9 -1.67 -6.62 2.09
N VAL A 10 -1.26 -7.87 2.07
CA VAL A 10 -0.16 -8.34 2.88
C VAL A 10 1.15 -7.74 2.39
N LEU A 11 1.96 -7.26 3.30
CA LEU A 11 3.24 -6.64 3.00
C LEU A 11 4.34 -7.38 3.74
N SER A 12 5.56 -7.22 3.28
CA SER A 12 6.69 -7.79 3.99
C SER A 12 6.96 -6.99 5.25
N ASP A 13 7.71 -7.56 6.17
CA ASP A 13 8.03 -6.86 7.39
C ASP A 13 8.85 -5.61 7.11
N MET A 14 9.74 -5.67 6.14
CA MET A 14 10.53 -4.51 5.78
C MET A 14 9.67 -3.40 5.19
N GLN A 15 8.69 -3.76 4.39
CA GLN A 15 7.79 -2.77 3.84
C GLN A 15 6.96 -2.10 4.93
N LYS A 16 6.51 -2.87 5.89
CA LYS A 16 5.73 -2.31 6.99
C LYS A 16 6.58 -1.36 7.83
N GLU A 17 7.80 -1.75 8.10
CA GLU A 17 8.70 -0.95 8.88
C GLU A 17 8.99 0.38 8.19
N GLU A 18 9.26 0.32 6.90
CA GLU A 18 9.57 1.52 6.13
C GLU A 18 8.36 2.44 6.01
N LEU A 19 7.18 1.87 5.82
CA LEU A 19 5.96 2.67 5.74
C LEU A 19 5.71 3.40 7.06
N ILE A 20 5.82 2.69 8.17
CA ILE A 20 5.60 3.30 9.47
C ILE A 20 6.59 4.43 9.69
N LYS A 21 7.85 4.19 9.36
CA LYS A 21 8.87 5.18 9.56
C LYS A 21 8.65 6.42 8.69
N GLN A 22 8.45 6.23 7.41
CA GLN A 22 8.36 7.37 6.50
C GLN A 22 7.05 8.14 6.64
N LEU A 23 5.95 7.45 6.87
CA LEU A 23 4.69 8.15 7.06
C LEU A 23 4.74 8.99 8.34
N THR A 24 5.33 8.44 9.39
CA THR A 24 5.46 9.16 10.62
C THR A 24 6.36 10.38 10.46
N GLU A 25 7.48 10.22 9.77
CA GLU A 25 8.42 11.32 9.58
C GLU A 25 7.80 12.45 8.77
N THR A 26 7.17 12.10 7.67
CA THR A 26 6.57 13.09 6.80
C THR A 26 5.44 13.83 7.51
N SER A 27 4.60 13.09 8.21
CA SER A 27 3.48 13.70 8.91
C SER A 27 3.95 14.59 10.05
N SER A 28 4.99 14.16 10.74
CA SER A 28 5.57 14.95 11.81
C SER A 28 6.06 16.29 11.30
N GLU A 29 6.71 16.29 10.15
CA GLU A 29 7.22 17.52 9.57
C GLU A 29 6.10 18.46 9.16
N ILE A 30 5.08 17.92 8.53
CA ILE A 30 3.99 18.74 8.03
C ILE A 30 3.15 19.29 9.18
N MET A 31 2.85 18.45 10.14
CA MET A 31 1.96 18.83 11.23
C MET A 31 2.68 19.55 12.36
N LYS A 32 4.01 19.52 12.35
CA LYS A 32 4.83 20.15 13.39
C LYS A 32 4.54 19.55 14.76
N ILE A 33 4.40 18.24 14.80
CA ILE A 33 4.18 17.50 16.03
C ILE A 33 5.28 16.47 16.15
N PRO A 34 5.91 16.31 17.30
CA PRO A 34 7.00 15.34 17.44
C PRO A 34 6.58 13.93 17.11
N LYS A 35 7.50 13.17 16.52
CA LYS A 35 7.21 11.80 16.09
C LYS A 35 6.73 10.92 17.24
N GLU A 36 7.18 11.19 18.43
CA GLU A 36 6.84 10.39 19.60
C GLU A 36 5.35 10.37 19.89
N PHE A 37 4.61 11.33 19.34
CA PHE A 37 3.19 11.37 19.61
C PHE A 37 2.36 10.68 18.54
N PHE A 38 2.99 10.17 17.49
CA PHE A 38 2.25 9.54 16.39
C PHE A 38 2.05 8.06 16.62
N VAL A 39 0.86 7.58 16.26
CA VAL A 39 0.60 6.15 16.23
C VAL A 39 0.33 5.81 14.77
N THR A 40 1.15 4.93 14.21
CA THR A 40 0.99 4.52 12.81
C THR A 40 0.68 3.02 12.82
N THR A 41 -0.43 2.66 12.22
CA THR A 41 -0.91 1.28 12.23
C THR A 41 -1.09 0.80 10.80
N ILE A 42 -0.71 -0.45 10.54
CA ILE A 42 -0.95 -1.07 9.25
C ILE A 42 -1.89 -2.23 9.46
N LYS A 43 -3.02 -2.20 8.77
CA LYS A 43 -3.99 -3.27 8.82
C LYS A 43 -3.88 -4.05 7.54
N GLU A 44 -3.47 -5.30 7.64
CA GLU A 44 -3.33 -6.14 6.47
C GLU A 44 -4.58 -6.93 6.26
N VAL A 45 -5.06 -6.97 5.03
CA VAL A 45 -6.24 -7.73 4.66
C VAL A 45 -5.83 -8.68 3.56
N PRO A 46 -5.98 -9.99 3.76
CA PRO A 46 -5.60 -10.94 2.71
C PRO A 46 -6.42 -10.70 1.45
N ASP A 47 -5.82 -10.99 0.31
CA ASP A 47 -6.45 -10.72 -0.97
C ASP A 47 -7.82 -11.36 -1.13
N LYS A 48 -8.07 -12.44 -0.46
CA LYS A 48 -9.36 -13.11 -0.57
C LYS A 48 -10.45 -12.48 0.27
N ASN A 49 -10.09 -11.53 1.10
CA ASN A 49 -11.05 -10.91 2.01
C ASN A 49 -11.59 -9.59 1.51
N PHE A 50 -11.14 -9.10 0.40
CA PHE A 50 -11.70 -7.87 -0.13
C PHE A 50 -11.68 -7.91 -1.64
N GLY A 51 -12.46 -7.06 -2.26
CA GLY A 51 -12.60 -7.12 -3.70
C GLY A 51 -12.98 -5.80 -4.32
N ILE A 52 -12.95 -5.78 -5.62
CA ILE A 52 -13.31 -4.64 -6.43
C ILE A 52 -14.28 -5.14 -7.49
N GLY A 53 -15.40 -4.46 -7.61
CA GLY A 53 -16.35 -4.82 -8.65
C GLY A 53 -16.96 -6.21 -8.51
N GLY A 54 -16.99 -6.72 -7.29
CA GLY A 54 -17.56 -8.05 -7.04
C GLY A 54 -16.58 -9.19 -7.19
N LYS A 55 -15.30 -8.89 -7.49
CA LYS A 55 -14.29 -9.92 -7.61
C LYS A 55 -13.28 -9.74 -6.50
N THR A 56 -12.74 -10.83 -5.99
CA THR A 56 -11.71 -10.73 -4.96
C THR A 56 -10.44 -10.16 -5.57
N ILE A 57 -9.58 -9.60 -4.75
CA ILE A 57 -8.38 -8.97 -5.24
C ILE A 57 -7.44 -9.96 -5.93
N ASP A 58 -7.35 -11.19 -5.46
CA ASP A 58 -6.50 -12.16 -6.12
C ASP A 58 -7.01 -12.45 -7.53
N MET A 59 -8.33 -12.45 -7.75
CA MET A 59 -8.87 -12.62 -9.08
C MET A 59 -8.57 -11.41 -9.96
N VAL A 60 -8.66 -10.22 -9.40
CA VAL A 60 -8.38 -9.00 -10.15
C VAL A 60 -6.91 -8.98 -10.56
N LYS A 61 -6.01 -9.37 -9.64
CA LYS A 61 -4.60 -9.43 -9.95
C LYS A 61 -4.31 -10.44 -11.04
N ALA A 62 -4.96 -11.59 -10.99
CA ALA A 62 -4.77 -12.60 -12.01
C ALA A 62 -5.20 -12.10 -13.38
N GLU A 63 -6.31 -11.40 -13.44
CA GLU A 63 -6.79 -10.84 -14.69
C GLU A 63 -5.85 -9.77 -15.20
N TYR A 64 -5.35 -8.94 -14.31
CA TYR A 64 -4.43 -7.90 -14.69
C TYR A 64 -3.14 -8.52 -15.25
N MET A 65 -2.61 -9.52 -14.60
CA MET A 65 -1.40 -10.17 -15.07
C MET A 65 -1.62 -10.82 -16.42
N GLN A 66 -2.75 -11.42 -16.66
CA GLN A 66 -3.04 -12.01 -17.92
C GLN A 66 -3.11 -11.00 -19.02
N THR A 67 -3.70 -9.85 -18.77
CA THR A 67 -3.84 -8.82 -19.78
C THR A 67 -2.55 -8.09 -20.00
N HIS A 68 -1.71 -7.91 -18.98
CA HIS A 68 -0.52 -7.08 -19.06
C HIS A 68 0.78 -7.84 -19.01
N ASN A 69 0.72 -9.17 -19.10
CA ASN A 69 1.91 -9.89 -18.99
C ASN A 69 2.89 -9.68 -20.02
N LYS A 70 2.53 -9.28 -21.19
CA LYS A 70 3.48 -9.03 -22.14
C LYS A 70 4.17 -7.83 -21.91
N ARG A 71 3.73 -6.95 -21.18
CA ARG A 71 4.38 -5.74 -21.02
C ARG A 71 5.27 -5.79 -19.99
N LYS A 72 5.49 -6.56 -19.38
CA LYS A 72 6.39 -6.55 -18.36
C LYS A 72 7.04 -5.49 -17.96
N THR A 73 6.89 -4.68 -18.15
CA THR A 73 7.56 -3.57 -17.79
C THR A 73 7.13 -3.08 -16.64
N PHE A 74 6.44 -3.20 -16.11
CA PHE A 74 5.95 -2.69 -15.15
C PHE A 74 6.52 -2.65 -14.07
N SER A 75 7.10 -2.34 -13.79
CA SER A 75 7.71 -2.24 -12.77
C SER A 75 7.35 -1.55 -11.95
N TYR A 76 7.00 -1.16 -11.56
CA TYR A 76 6.61 -0.49 -10.88
C TYR A 76 6.82 -0.35 -9.95
N SER A 77 7.10 -0.15 -9.75
CA SER A 77 7.21 0.03 -9.04
C SER A 77 6.68 0.56 -8.62
N GLY A 78 6.40 1.01 -8.84
CA GLY A 78 5.87 1.54 -8.63
C GLY A 78 5.27 2.16 -9.10
N ASN A 79 5.27 2.55 -9.38
CA ASN A 79 4.65 3.09 -9.87
C ASN A 79 3.75 3.09 -10.23
N ILE A 80 3.44 3.28 -10.14
CA ILE A 80 2.67 3.19 -10.45
C ILE A 80 2.04 3.09 -10.91
N ALA A 81 1.91 3.20 -10.84
CA ALA A 81 1.41 2.96 -11.27
C ALA A 81 0.52 2.90 -11.90
N PHE A 82 0.05 3.50 -12.08
CA PHE A 82 -0.66 3.47 -12.75
C PHE A 82 -0.85 4.19 -13.68
N ASP A 83 -0.44 4.64 -14.02
CA ASP A 83 -0.49 5.08 -14.71
C ASP A 83 -0.78 5.24 -15.71
N LYS A 84 -0.79 5.43 -16.10
CA LYS A 84 -1.02 5.38 -16.88
C LYS A 84 -1.58 4.99 -17.55
N GLN A 85 -1.87 4.79 -17.42
CA GLN A 85 -2.20 4.13 -17.68
C GLN A 85 -2.56 3.91 -18.02
#